data_1c9ec50e81bddab18d7b92e498683246
#
_entry.id   1c9ec50e81bddab18d7b92e498683246
#
_cell.length_a   1.000
_cell.length_b   1.000
_cell.length_c   1.000
_cell.angle_alpha   90.00
_cell.angle_beta   90.00
_cell.angle_gamma   90.00
#
_symmetry.space_group_name_H-M   'P 1'
#
loop_
_entity.id
_entity.type
_entity.pdbx_description
1 polymer ?
#
loop_
_entity_poly.entity_id
_entity_poly.type
_entity_poly.pdbx_seq_one_letter_code
_entity_poly.pdbx_strand_id
1 'polypeptide(L)'
;MLSRRKFLNLSMASLALTTLPSKIQSKQLIRNYRITAEITPHLFDEKGMSNNLWLYNKQTPGPLLKAKQHEIIRIEFVNNLDEATTIHWHGIKNINKMDGVPYLTQDPVQPGETYIYEFPVNNAGTFWYHAHFETWKQISKGLYGPLIVKNHLDKQFDNDVIILADDWRLNKNYQLDKKSLGSLHDWSHAGRIGNWFTINGKKFPEYSINKNGYARLR
;
A
#
# COMPACT_ATOMS: atom_id res chain seq x y z
N MET A 1 33.46 -4.70 -60.19
CA MET A 1 34.11 -5.38 -59.06
C MET A 1 34.43 -4.34 -57.96
N LEU A 2 34.01 -4.59 -56.74
CA LEU A 2 34.39 -3.74 -55.58
C LEU A 2 35.87 -3.98 -55.26
N SER A 3 36.65 -2.90 -55.14
CA SER A 3 38.05 -3.01 -54.73
C SER A 3 38.17 -3.50 -53.28
N ARG A 4 39.24 -4.26 -52.95
CA ARG A 4 39.50 -4.76 -51.58
C ARG A 4 39.40 -3.62 -50.51
N ARG A 5 39.85 -2.42 -50.85
CA ARG A 5 39.78 -1.25 -49.98
C ARG A 5 38.35 -0.77 -49.72
N LYS A 6 37.46 -0.78 -50.71
CA LYS A 6 36.04 -0.46 -50.56
C LYS A 6 35.29 -1.51 -49.73
N PHE A 7 35.64 -2.79 -49.91
CA PHE A 7 35.07 -3.90 -49.15
C PHE A 7 35.44 -3.77 -47.66
N LEU A 8 36.71 -3.53 -47.32
CA LEU A 8 37.17 -3.35 -45.95
C LEU A 8 36.53 -2.11 -45.26
N ASN A 9 36.41 -1.00 -45.98
CA ASN A 9 35.78 0.19 -45.45
C ASN A 9 34.27 0.00 -45.19
N LEU A 10 33.57 -0.73 -46.06
CA LEU A 10 32.16 -1.11 -45.84
C LEU A 10 32.00 -2.08 -44.67
N SER A 11 32.90 -3.04 -44.50
CA SER A 11 32.89 -4.00 -43.40
C SER A 11 33.16 -3.31 -42.05
N MET A 12 34.10 -2.37 -42.00
CA MET A 12 34.35 -1.56 -40.79
C MET A 12 33.18 -0.65 -40.41
N ALA A 13 32.50 -0.04 -41.41
CA ALA A 13 31.29 0.75 -41.16
C ALA A 13 30.13 -0.09 -40.62
N SER A 14 29.97 -1.34 -41.13
CA SER A 14 28.93 -2.26 -40.61
C SER A 14 29.22 -2.73 -39.18
N LEU A 15 30.49 -2.95 -38.84
CA LEU A 15 30.88 -3.33 -37.45
C LEU A 15 30.67 -2.19 -36.46
N ALA A 16 30.90 -0.94 -36.87
CA ALA A 16 30.69 0.22 -36.02
C ALA A 16 29.20 0.48 -35.69
N LEU A 17 28.28 0.11 -36.59
CA LEU A 17 26.84 0.24 -36.33
C LEU A 17 26.29 -0.79 -35.33
N THR A 18 26.95 -1.95 -35.17
CA THR A 18 26.51 -3.01 -34.27
C THR A 18 26.96 -2.82 -32.82
N THR A 19 27.89 -1.89 -32.59
CA THR A 19 28.47 -1.63 -31.25
C THR A 19 27.86 -0.44 -30.52
N LEU A 20 26.90 0.26 -31.12
CA LEU A 20 26.16 1.26 -30.39
C LEU A 20 25.22 0.55 -29.40
N PRO A 21 25.47 0.63 -28.07
CA PRO A 21 24.53 0.11 -27.11
C PRO A 21 23.25 0.95 -27.22
N SER A 22 22.24 0.40 -27.88
CA SER A 22 20.91 0.97 -27.82
C SER A 22 20.41 0.78 -26.38
N LYS A 23 20.85 1.67 -25.48
CA LYS A 23 20.16 1.87 -24.20
C LYS A 23 18.79 2.47 -24.53
N ILE A 24 17.87 1.65 -24.98
CA ILE A 24 16.45 1.95 -24.85
C ILE A 24 16.19 1.91 -23.35
N GLN A 25 16.48 3.02 -22.69
CA GLN A 25 16.09 3.21 -21.30
C GLN A 25 14.58 3.38 -21.33
N SER A 26 13.87 2.29 -21.22
CA SER A 26 12.41 2.31 -21.00
C SER A 26 12.16 3.25 -19.82
N LYS A 27 11.51 4.38 -20.09
CA LYS A 27 11.15 5.34 -19.05
C LYS A 27 10.23 4.60 -18.08
N GLN A 28 10.75 4.29 -16.90
CA GLN A 28 10.00 3.57 -15.89
C GLN A 28 8.77 4.40 -15.50
N LEU A 29 7.58 3.82 -15.60
CA LEU A 29 6.34 4.53 -15.33
C LEU A 29 6.20 4.75 -13.82
N ILE A 30 5.93 5.99 -13.42
CA ILE A 30 5.71 6.37 -12.02
C ILE A 30 4.22 6.47 -11.76
N ARG A 31 3.75 5.77 -10.71
CA ARG A 31 2.40 5.88 -10.17
C ARG A 31 2.41 6.81 -8.97
N ASN A 32 1.81 7.98 -9.11
CA ASN A 32 1.75 8.98 -8.07
C ASN A 32 0.49 8.82 -7.22
N TYR A 33 0.67 8.86 -5.90
CA TYR A 33 -0.40 8.82 -4.91
C TYR A 33 -0.16 9.89 -3.85
N ARG A 34 -1.24 10.29 -3.18
CA ARG A 34 -1.17 11.09 -1.96
C ARG A 34 -1.94 10.36 -0.86
N ILE A 35 -1.30 10.17 0.28
CA ILE A 35 -1.88 9.56 1.48
C ILE A 35 -1.77 10.57 2.61
N THR A 36 -2.88 10.89 3.24
CA THR A 36 -2.94 11.72 4.43
C THR A 36 -3.43 10.89 5.59
N ALA A 37 -2.65 10.81 6.67
CA ALA A 37 -3.11 10.24 7.93
C ALA A 37 -3.80 11.33 8.75
N GLU A 38 -5.05 11.11 9.16
CA GLU A 38 -5.82 12.13 9.88
C GLU A 38 -6.88 11.51 10.81
N ILE A 39 -7.25 12.24 11.84
CA ILE A 39 -8.35 11.84 12.73
C ILE A 39 -9.67 12.08 12.00
N THR A 40 -10.49 11.04 11.89
CA THR A 40 -11.70 11.08 11.06
C THR A 40 -12.86 10.35 11.75
N PRO A 41 -14.09 10.90 11.71
CA PRO A 41 -15.27 10.14 12.08
C PRO A 41 -15.54 9.04 11.06
N HIS A 42 -15.98 7.87 11.53
CA HIS A 42 -16.35 6.73 10.70
C HIS A 42 -17.67 6.12 11.17
N LEU A 43 -18.57 5.87 10.26
CA LEU A 43 -19.85 5.24 10.50
C LEU A 43 -19.70 3.72 10.31
N PHE A 44 -19.75 2.95 11.39
CA PHE A 44 -19.67 1.49 11.35
C PHE A 44 -20.96 0.81 10.88
N ASP A 45 -22.10 1.37 11.26
CA ASP A 45 -23.45 1.02 10.83
C ASP A 45 -24.39 2.23 10.95
N GLU A 46 -25.68 2.04 10.66
CA GLU A 46 -26.68 3.12 10.72
C GLU A 46 -26.86 3.77 12.11
N LYS A 47 -26.36 3.13 13.17
CA LYS A 47 -26.55 3.52 14.56
C LYS A 47 -25.29 4.00 15.25
N GLY A 48 -24.11 3.71 14.70
CA GLY A 48 -22.87 3.87 15.42
C GLY A 48 -21.74 4.55 14.66
N MET A 49 -21.41 5.78 15.08
CA MET A 49 -20.28 6.55 14.53
C MET A 49 -19.17 6.67 15.58
N SER A 50 -17.95 6.31 15.19
CA SER A 50 -16.73 6.63 15.94
C SER A 50 -16.15 7.95 15.44
N ASN A 51 -15.79 8.86 16.36
CA ASN A 51 -15.31 10.20 16.00
C ASN A 51 -13.79 10.33 16.03
N ASN A 52 -13.05 9.28 16.39
CA ASN A 52 -11.62 9.38 16.69
C ASN A 52 -10.80 8.22 16.13
N LEU A 53 -11.20 7.71 14.96
CA LEU A 53 -10.35 6.79 14.20
C LEU A 53 -9.24 7.57 13.52
N TRP A 54 -8.14 6.90 13.31
CA TRP A 54 -7.03 7.40 12.50
C TRP A 54 -7.08 6.75 11.15
N LEU A 55 -7.36 7.50 10.12
CA LEU A 55 -7.63 6.93 8.81
C LEU A 55 -6.72 7.53 7.75
N TYR A 56 -6.36 6.73 6.77
CA TYR A 56 -5.73 7.21 5.55
C TYR A 56 -6.81 7.73 4.59
N ASN A 57 -6.71 9.02 4.22
CA ASN A 57 -7.65 9.71 3.32
C ASN A 57 -9.12 9.55 3.73
N LYS A 58 -9.40 9.63 5.05
CA LYS A 58 -10.74 9.60 5.65
C LYS A 58 -11.55 8.32 5.40
N GLN A 59 -10.89 7.22 5.10
CA GLN A 59 -11.57 5.95 4.82
C GLN A 59 -10.87 4.76 5.47
N THR A 60 -11.62 3.71 5.76
CA THR A 60 -11.11 2.41 6.18
C THR A 60 -11.72 1.30 5.33
N PRO A 61 -10.93 0.40 4.76
CA PRO A 61 -9.46 0.51 4.65
C PRO A 61 -9.04 1.78 3.94
N GLY A 62 -7.79 2.21 4.13
CA GLY A 62 -7.17 3.29 3.37
C GLY A 62 -7.21 3.05 1.86
N PRO A 63 -6.82 4.03 1.03
CA PRO A 63 -6.91 3.95 -0.43
C PRO A 63 -6.27 2.70 -1.02
N LEU A 64 -6.93 2.09 -1.98
CA LEU A 64 -6.34 1.01 -2.77
C LEU A 64 -5.24 1.57 -3.68
N LEU A 65 -3.99 1.18 -3.41
CA LEU A 65 -2.86 1.47 -4.29
C LEU A 65 -2.74 0.38 -5.36
N LYS A 66 -2.53 0.77 -6.61
CA LYS A 66 -2.37 -0.15 -7.75
C LYS A 66 -1.15 0.20 -8.57
N ALA A 67 -0.32 -0.79 -8.86
CA ALA A 67 0.78 -0.65 -9.81
C ALA A 67 0.91 -1.91 -10.67
N LYS A 68 1.70 -1.82 -11.72
CA LYS A 68 2.19 -2.99 -12.45
C LYS A 68 3.60 -3.32 -11.99
N GLN A 69 3.96 -4.58 -12.09
CA GLN A 69 5.33 -5.04 -11.83
C GLN A 69 6.35 -4.20 -12.61
N HIS A 70 7.43 -3.80 -11.96
CA HIS A 70 8.50 -2.93 -12.46
C HIS A 70 8.13 -1.45 -12.65
N GLU A 71 6.93 -1.03 -12.29
CA GLU A 71 6.63 0.41 -12.15
C GLU A 71 7.24 0.95 -10.84
N ILE A 72 7.36 2.27 -10.77
CA ILE A 72 7.68 2.99 -9.52
C ILE A 72 6.39 3.48 -8.89
N ILE A 73 6.23 3.25 -7.59
CA ILE A 73 5.21 3.92 -6.79
C ILE A 73 5.88 5.12 -6.11
N ARG A 74 5.26 6.29 -6.23
CA ARG A 74 5.63 7.51 -5.52
C ARG A 74 4.45 7.97 -4.68
N ILE A 75 4.63 8.04 -3.37
CA ILE A 75 3.61 8.46 -2.42
C ILE A 75 4.06 9.72 -1.71
N GLU A 76 3.29 10.78 -1.82
CA GLU A 76 3.36 11.94 -0.95
C GLU A 76 2.54 11.62 0.30
N PHE A 77 3.22 11.31 1.38
CA PHE A 77 2.59 11.01 2.66
C PHE A 77 2.57 12.26 3.54
N VAL A 78 1.38 12.63 4.04
CA VAL A 78 1.17 13.78 4.93
C VAL A 78 0.67 13.28 6.28
N ASN A 79 1.34 13.65 7.36
CA ASN A 79 0.92 13.33 8.71
C ASN A 79 0.11 14.48 9.33
N ASN A 80 -1.21 14.38 9.30
CA ASN A 80 -2.13 15.31 9.96
C ASN A 80 -2.66 14.76 11.31
N LEU A 81 -1.94 13.82 11.92
CA LEU A 81 -2.21 13.35 13.27
C LEU A 81 -1.53 14.27 14.30
N ASP A 82 -1.85 14.06 15.56
CA ASP A 82 -1.20 14.67 16.72
C ASP A 82 0.01 13.87 17.23
N GLU A 83 0.33 12.75 16.60
CA GLU A 83 1.46 11.89 16.93
C GLU A 83 2.31 11.60 15.67
N ALA A 84 3.57 11.23 15.89
CA ALA A 84 4.45 10.77 14.82
C ALA A 84 3.96 9.45 14.22
N THR A 85 4.27 9.21 12.94
CA THR A 85 3.91 7.98 12.25
C THR A 85 4.86 7.69 11.09
N THR A 86 4.83 6.46 10.55
CA THR A 86 5.49 6.05 9.31
C THR A 86 4.57 5.09 8.57
N ILE A 87 4.84 4.84 7.28
CA ILE A 87 4.15 3.79 6.52
C ILE A 87 5.14 2.69 6.15
N HIS A 88 4.82 1.45 6.51
CA HIS A 88 5.49 0.25 6.03
C HIS A 88 4.70 -0.42 4.92
N TRP A 89 5.42 -0.96 3.93
CA TRP A 89 4.88 -1.61 2.73
C TRP A 89 5.00 -3.12 2.88
N HIS A 90 4.06 -3.70 3.59
CA HIS A 90 4.14 -5.09 4.05
C HIS A 90 4.15 -6.09 2.89
N GLY A 91 5.20 -6.90 2.87
CA GLY A 91 5.43 -7.92 1.84
C GLY A 91 6.14 -7.40 0.58
N ILE A 92 6.35 -6.10 0.43
CA ILE A 92 7.13 -5.53 -0.66
C ILE A 92 8.63 -5.63 -0.33
N LYS A 93 9.41 -6.23 -1.24
CA LYS A 93 10.87 -6.17 -1.16
C LYS A 93 11.34 -4.77 -1.56
N ASN A 94 11.51 -3.92 -0.56
CA ASN A 94 11.78 -2.50 -0.74
C ASN A 94 13.26 -2.16 -0.61
N ILE A 95 13.63 -0.95 -1.04
CA ILE A 95 14.91 -0.33 -0.69
C ILE A 95 14.85 0.14 0.78
N ASN A 96 15.94 -0.03 1.53
CA ASN A 96 15.97 0.22 2.97
C ASN A 96 15.34 1.57 3.36
N LYS A 97 15.75 2.67 2.73
CA LYS A 97 15.29 4.03 3.04
C LYS A 97 13.78 4.27 2.86
N MET A 98 13.07 3.34 2.20
CA MET A 98 11.64 3.47 1.90
C MET A 98 10.80 2.42 2.62
N ASP A 99 11.41 1.66 3.54
CA ASP A 99 10.72 0.56 4.21
C ASP A 99 9.81 1.00 5.37
N GLY A 100 9.96 2.24 5.83
CA GLY A 100 9.05 2.83 6.81
C GLY A 100 9.27 2.39 8.26
N VAL A 101 10.41 1.76 8.59
CA VAL A 101 10.73 1.35 9.97
C VAL A 101 11.34 2.53 10.72
N PRO A 102 10.65 3.07 11.76
CA PRO A 102 11.10 4.24 12.46
C PRO A 102 12.45 4.01 13.17
N TYR A 103 13.32 5.02 13.13
CA TYR A 103 14.67 5.04 13.70
C TYR A 103 15.68 4.04 13.09
N LEU A 104 15.23 3.15 12.18
CA LEU A 104 16.10 2.21 11.49
C LEU A 104 16.28 2.58 10.01
N THR A 105 15.19 2.83 9.30
CA THR A 105 15.22 3.13 7.86
C THR A 105 14.91 4.60 7.58
N GLN A 106 14.22 5.26 8.48
CA GLN A 106 13.88 6.68 8.44
C GLN A 106 13.55 7.21 9.83
N ASP A 107 13.56 8.52 10.01
CA ASP A 107 12.94 9.16 11.17
C ASP A 107 11.41 9.14 11.05
N PRO A 108 10.68 9.04 12.18
CA PRO A 108 9.22 9.17 12.16
C PRO A 108 8.78 10.52 11.61
N VAL A 109 7.75 10.51 10.77
CA VAL A 109 7.14 11.73 10.20
C VAL A 109 6.34 12.41 11.31
N GLN A 110 6.75 13.61 11.70
CA GLN A 110 6.14 14.35 12.79
C GLN A 110 4.78 14.95 12.38
N PRO A 111 3.93 15.37 13.34
CA PRO A 111 2.70 16.09 13.05
C PRO A 111 2.92 17.28 12.13
N GLY A 112 2.13 17.37 11.04
CA GLY A 112 2.23 18.41 10.02
C GLY A 112 3.30 18.19 8.95
N GLU A 113 4.17 17.20 9.10
CA GLU A 113 5.23 16.92 8.13
C GLU A 113 4.74 16.08 6.95
N THR A 114 5.52 16.14 5.88
CA THR A 114 5.35 15.35 4.66
C THR A 114 6.59 14.52 4.39
N TYR A 115 6.41 13.27 3.99
CA TYR A 115 7.48 12.37 3.57
C TYR A 115 7.19 11.79 2.18
N ILE A 116 8.20 11.64 1.34
CA ILE A 116 8.06 11.06 0.00
C ILE A 116 8.61 9.64 0.01
N TYR A 117 7.73 8.65 -0.13
CA TYR A 117 8.12 7.29 -0.44
C TYR A 117 8.20 7.12 -1.96
N GLU A 118 9.32 6.64 -2.47
CA GLU A 118 9.48 6.36 -3.90
C GLU A 118 10.31 5.09 -4.10
N PHE A 119 9.70 4.05 -4.65
CA PHE A 119 10.35 2.75 -4.79
C PHE A 119 9.76 1.93 -5.94
N PRO A 120 10.58 1.05 -6.57
CA PRO A 120 10.10 0.12 -7.59
C PRO A 120 9.35 -1.05 -6.96
N VAL A 121 8.28 -1.50 -7.61
CA VAL A 121 7.54 -2.70 -7.22
C VAL A 121 7.87 -3.86 -8.15
N ASN A 122 8.81 -4.70 -7.72
CA ASN A 122 9.40 -5.76 -8.55
C ASN A 122 8.64 -7.09 -8.48
N ASN A 123 7.81 -7.29 -7.47
CA ASN A 123 7.05 -8.50 -7.25
C ASN A 123 5.56 -8.24 -7.41
N ALA A 124 4.90 -9.00 -8.29
CA ALA A 124 3.45 -8.97 -8.40
C ALA A 124 2.81 -9.72 -7.23
N GLY A 125 1.65 -9.23 -6.78
CA GLY A 125 0.94 -9.85 -5.67
C GLY A 125 -0.13 -8.96 -5.05
N THR A 126 -0.68 -9.46 -3.96
CA THR A 126 -1.60 -8.76 -3.08
C THR A 126 -0.86 -8.44 -1.80
N PHE A 127 -0.70 -7.18 -1.53
CA PHE A 127 0.06 -6.62 -0.41
C PHE A 127 -0.83 -5.65 0.36
N TRP A 128 -0.32 -5.12 1.46
CA TRP A 128 -0.96 -4.06 2.21
C TRP A 128 0.07 -3.08 2.76
N TYR A 129 -0.37 -1.93 3.21
CA TYR A 129 0.47 -0.94 3.86
C TYR A 129 -0.16 -0.51 5.18
N HIS A 130 0.66 -0.15 6.15
CA HIS A 130 0.18 0.20 7.47
C HIS A 130 1.18 1.07 8.23
N ALA A 131 0.69 1.72 9.30
CA ALA A 131 1.56 2.46 10.19
C ALA A 131 2.56 1.56 10.91
N HIS A 132 3.82 1.99 11.00
CA HIS A 132 4.88 1.22 11.68
C HIS A 132 5.48 1.93 12.92
N PHE A 133 4.95 3.08 13.30
CA PHE A 133 5.22 3.72 14.58
C PHE A 133 4.15 3.32 15.59
N GLU A 134 4.53 2.72 16.73
CA GLU A 134 3.58 2.11 17.68
C GLU A 134 2.51 1.26 16.96
N THR A 135 2.95 0.32 16.14
CA THR A 135 2.15 -0.48 15.20
C THR A 135 0.87 -1.05 15.84
N TRP A 136 0.99 -1.62 17.04
CA TRP A 136 -0.10 -2.20 17.81
C TRP A 136 -1.23 -1.19 18.09
N LYS A 137 -0.91 0.08 18.25
CA LYS A 137 -1.86 1.16 18.52
C LYS A 137 -2.40 1.76 17.22
N GLN A 138 -1.50 2.10 16.29
CA GLN A 138 -1.86 2.86 15.11
C GLN A 138 -2.65 2.03 14.08
N ILE A 139 -2.32 0.74 13.90
CA ILE A 139 -3.14 -0.18 13.10
C ILE A 139 -4.52 -0.34 13.74
N SER A 140 -4.58 -0.56 15.06
CA SER A 140 -5.86 -0.73 15.77
C SER A 140 -6.75 0.54 15.74
N LYS A 141 -6.19 1.69 15.39
CA LYS A 141 -6.94 2.94 15.16
C LYS A 141 -7.40 3.09 13.69
N GLY A 142 -6.91 2.25 12.74
CA GLY A 142 -7.36 2.21 11.35
C GLY A 142 -6.32 2.61 10.30
N LEU A 143 -5.03 2.77 10.65
CA LEU A 143 -3.98 3.16 9.71
C LEU A 143 -3.44 1.95 8.91
N TYR A 144 -4.21 1.49 7.96
CA TYR A 144 -3.84 0.41 7.01
C TYR A 144 -4.62 0.53 5.70
N GLY A 145 -4.12 -0.09 4.63
CA GLY A 145 -4.78 -0.13 3.33
C GLY A 145 -4.17 -1.16 2.38
N PRO A 146 -4.89 -1.55 1.32
CA PRO A 146 -4.45 -2.56 0.36
C PRO A 146 -3.54 -1.99 -0.73
N LEU A 147 -2.57 -2.81 -1.16
CA LEU A 147 -1.68 -2.54 -2.28
C LEU A 147 -1.67 -3.73 -3.24
N ILE A 148 -2.00 -3.50 -4.51
CA ILE A 148 -2.02 -4.52 -5.55
C ILE A 148 -0.96 -4.21 -6.61
N VAL A 149 -0.05 -5.15 -6.80
CA VAL A 149 0.90 -5.10 -7.92
C VAL A 149 0.50 -6.16 -8.94
N LYS A 150 0.08 -5.71 -10.13
CA LYS A 150 -0.34 -6.61 -11.21
C LYS A 150 0.86 -7.06 -12.04
N ASN A 151 0.86 -8.35 -12.42
CA ASN A 151 1.75 -8.87 -13.44
C ASN A 151 1.15 -8.56 -14.84
N HIS A 152 1.99 -8.48 -15.86
CA HIS A 152 1.55 -8.34 -17.24
C HIS A 152 0.83 -9.60 -17.78
N LEU A 153 1.06 -10.77 -17.12
CA LEU A 153 0.39 -12.04 -17.42
C LEU A 153 -0.87 -12.26 -16.59
N ASP A 154 -1.24 -11.34 -15.68
CA ASP A 154 -2.42 -11.48 -14.85
C ASP A 154 -3.66 -11.64 -15.72
N LYS A 155 -4.35 -12.78 -15.57
CA LYS A 155 -5.64 -13.00 -16.21
C LYS A 155 -6.60 -11.89 -15.80
N GLN A 156 -7.37 -11.41 -16.74
CA GLN A 156 -8.50 -10.57 -16.41
C GLN A 156 -9.59 -11.44 -15.79
N PHE A 157 -10.07 -11.00 -14.64
CA PHE A 157 -11.24 -11.57 -13.97
C PHE A 157 -12.38 -10.58 -14.17
N ASP A 158 -13.59 -11.10 -14.34
CA ASP A 158 -14.80 -10.27 -14.45
C ASP A 158 -15.01 -9.46 -13.18
N ASN A 159 -14.59 -10.04 -12.04
CA ASN A 159 -14.60 -9.38 -10.74
C ASN A 159 -13.27 -9.65 -10.01
N ASP A 160 -12.61 -8.63 -9.54
CA ASP A 160 -11.38 -8.70 -8.70
C ASP A 160 -11.67 -7.96 -7.40
N VAL A 161 -12.16 -8.70 -6.40
CA VAL A 161 -12.69 -8.19 -5.14
C VAL A 161 -11.63 -8.28 -4.06
N ILE A 162 -11.35 -7.16 -3.39
CA ILE A 162 -10.46 -7.11 -2.23
C ILE A 162 -11.31 -7.24 -0.99
N ILE A 163 -10.92 -8.18 -0.11
CA ILE A 163 -11.56 -8.44 1.18
C ILE A 163 -10.52 -8.20 2.26
N LEU A 164 -10.62 -7.08 2.94
CA LEU A 164 -9.81 -6.76 4.11
C LEU A 164 -10.69 -6.90 5.35
N ALA A 165 -10.48 -7.98 6.08
CA ALA A 165 -11.18 -8.27 7.33
C ALA A 165 -10.44 -7.61 8.50
N ASP A 166 -11.16 -6.99 9.41
CA ASP A 166 -10.61 -6.35 10.59
C ASP A 166 -11.56 -6.48 11.78
N ASP A 167 -11.02 -6.36 13.00
CA ASP A 167 -11.77 -6.32 14.24
C ASP A 167 -11.50 -5.05 15.04
N TRP A 168 -12.56 -4.42 15.52
CA TRP A 168 -12.53 -3.20 16.31
C TRP A 168 -13.01 -3.48 17.73
N ARG A 169 -12.35 -2.92 18.73
CA ARG A 169 -12.85 -2.96 20.09
C ARG A 169 -13.50 -1.62 20.43
N LEU A 170 -14.82 -1.62 20.38
CA LEU A 170 -15.65 -0.43 20.59
C LEU A 170 -16.36 -0.47 21.94
N ASN A 171 -16.50 0.69 22.57
CA ASN A 171 -17.32 0.86 23.76
C ASN A 171 -18.81 0.99 23.39
N LYS A 172 -19.70 1.13 24.39
CA LYS A 172 -21.15 1.23 24.19
C LYS A 172 -21.60 2.42 23.32
N ASN A 173 -20.75 3.43 23.16
CA ASN A 173 -21.02 4.62 22.35
C ASN A 173 -20.32 4.55 20.99
N TYR A 174 -19.94 3.36 20.52
CA TYR A 174 -19.22 3.11 19.27
C TYR A 174 -17.85 3.78 19.17
N GLN A 175 -17.31 4.31 20.27
CA GLN A 175 -15.97 4.87 20.27
C GLN A 175 -14.94 3.76 20.50
N LEU A 176 -13.76 3.91 19.87
CA LEU A 176 -12.65 3.01 20.11
C LEU A 176 -12.33 2.93 21.60
N ASP A 177 -12.29 1.72 22.16
CA ASP A 177 -11.92 1.50 23.55
C ASP A 177 -10.42 1.70 23.74
N LYS A 178 -10.06 2.95 24.09
CA LYS A 178 -8.65 3.33 24.28
C LYS A 178 -7.97 2.54 25.40
N LYS A 179 -8.71 2.00 26.37
CA LYS A 179 -8.15 1.19 27.47
C LYS A 179 -7.67 -0.18 27.00
N SER A 180 -8.19 -0.66 25.86
CA SER A 180 -7.74 -1.91 25.25
C SER A 180 -6.41 -1.77 24.50
N LEU A 181 -5.99 -0.55 24.22
CA LEU A 181 -4.73 -0.31 23.51
C LEU A 181 -3.57 -0.40 24.52
N GLY A 182 -2.68 -1.39 24.36
CA GLY A 182 -1.54 -1.63 25.23
C GLY A 182 -1.90 -2.27 26.58
N SER A 183 -3.06 -2.90 26.70
CA SER A 183 -3.47 -3.64 27.90
C SER A 183 -2.53 -4.83 28.16
N LEU A 184 -1.89 -4.87 29.33
CA LEU A 184 -1.05 -6.00 29.75
C LEU A 184 -1.84 -7.31 29.80
N HIS A 185 -3.10 -7.25 30.20
CA HIS A 185 -3.99 -8.41 30.22
C HIS A 185 -4.15 -9.00 28.81
N ASP A 186 -4.43 -8.16 27.81
CA ASP A 186 -4.58 -8.62 26.43
C ASP A 186 -3.24 -9.21 25.91
N TRP A 187 -2.12 -8.57 26.18
CA TRP A 187 -0.81 -9.06 25.76
C TRP A 187 -0.40 -10.40 26.38
N SER A 188 -0.75 -10.62 27.63
CA SER A 188 -0.39 -11.85 28.36
C SER A 188 -1.32 -13.04 28.05
N HIS A 189 -2.37 -12.85 27.30
CA HIS A 189 -3.35 -13.90 26.94
C HIS A 189 -3.41 -14.11 25.42
N ALA A 190 -4.54 -13.78 24.80
CA ALA A 190 -4.78 -14.05 23.37
C ALA A 190 -4.51 -12.84 22.47
N GLY A 191 -3.96 -11.76 22.99
CA GLY A 191 -3.90 -10.46 22.31
C GLY A 191 -5.20 -9.67 22.44
N ARG A 192 -5.23 -8.46 21.87
CA ARG A 192 -6.45 -7.65 21.83
C ARG A 192 -7.44 -8.26 20.85
N ILE A 193 -8.58 -8.68 21.34
CA ILE A 193 -9.69 -9.19 20.51
C ILE A 193 -10.78 -8.13 20.46
N GLY A 194 -11.22 -7.78 19.24
CA GLY A 194 -12.32 -6.86 19.02
C GLY A 194 -13.69 -7.47 19.29
N ASN A 195 -14.67 -6.61 19.41
CA ASN A 195 -16.07 -6.97 19.57
C ASN A 195 -16.95 -6.53 18.39
N TRP A 196 -16.31 -5.97 17.36
CA TRP A 196 -16.96 -5.47 16.16
C TRP A 196 -16.14 -5.85 14.93
N PHE A 197 -16.67 -6.73 14.09
CA PHE A 197 -15.98 -7.24 12.90
C PHE A 197 -16.45 -6.49 11.66
N THR A 198 -15.50 -6.15 10.80
CA THR A 198 -15.76 -5.48 9.53
C THR A 198 -15.07 -6.17 8.37
N ILE A 199 -15.65 -6.05 7.20
CA ILE A 199 -15.02 -6.33 5.91
C ILE A 199 -15.02 -5.03 5.11
N ASN A 200 -13.83 -4.58 4.72
CA ASN A 200 -13.66 -3.29 4.03
C ASN A 200 -14.33 -2.12 4.80
N GLY A 201 -14.19 -2.10 6.12
CA GLY A 201 -14.75 -1.07 7.00
C GLY A 201 -16.26 -1.14 7.24
N LYS A 202 -16.96 -2.14 6.68
CA LYS A 202 -18.42 -2.32 6.82
C LYS A 202 -18.75 -3.61 7.57
N LYS A 203 -19.84 -3.62 8.33
CA LYS A 203 -20.24 -4.76 9.15
C LYS A 203 -20.67 -5.97 8.34
N PHE A 204 -21.47 -5.81 7.34
CA PHE A 204 -21.98 -6.91 6.48
C PHE A 204 -22.05 -6.42 5.03
N PRO A 205 -20.89 -6.24 4.34
CA PRO A 205 -20.94 -5.78 2.97
C PRO A 205 -21.44 -6.87 2.02
N GLU A 206 -22.22 -6.47 1.05
CA GLU A 206 -22.64 -7.34 -0.05
C GLU A 206 -21.80 -7.05 -1.29
N TYR A 207 -21.43 -8.10 -2.01
CA TYR A 207 -20.67 -8.01 -3.26
C TYR A 207 -21.43 -8.71 -4.38
N SER A 208 -21.77 -7.98 -5.42
CA SER A 208 -22.36 -8.54 -6.63
C SER A 208 -21.28 -9.16 -7.50
N ILE A 209 -21.49 -10.40 -7.93
CA ILE A 209 -20.58 -11.14 -8.81
C ILE A 209 -21.37 -11.59 -10.05
N ASN A 210 -20.76 -11.48 -11.23
CA ASN A 210 -21.37 -11.94 -12.48
C ASN A 210 -21.60 -13.45 -12.46
N LYS A 211 -22.81 -13.88 -12.68
CA LYS A 211 -23.24 -15.30 -12.57
C LYS A 211 -22.42 -16.24 -13.46
N ASN A 212 -22.01 -15.80 -14.64
CA ASN A 212 -21.31 -16.63 -15.64
C ASN A 212 -19.83 -16.21 -15.80
N GLY A 213 -19.27 -15.50 -14.83
CA GLY A 213 -17.91 -14.97 -14.88
C GLY A 213 -17.00 -15.59 -13.83
N TYR A 214 -15.73 -15.30 -13.93
CA TYR A 214 -14.72 -15.65 -12.94
C TYR A 214 -14.48 -14.48 -11.99
N ALA A 215 -14.60 -14.74 -10.68
CA ALA A 215 -14.26 -13.78 -9.65
C ALA A 215 -12.96 -14.18 -8.95
N ARG A 216 -12.08 -13.22 -8.69
CA ARG A 216 -10.93 -13.37 -7.82
C ARG A 216 -11.19 -12.62 -6.52
N LEU A 217 -11.12 -13.34 -5.41
CA LEU A 217 -11.11 -12.75 -4.07
C LEU A 217 -9.67 -12.61 -3.58
N ARG A 218 -9.34 -11.44 -3.03
CA ARG A 218 -8.00 -11.12 -2.50
C ARG A 218 -8.09 -10.78 -1.03
#